data_866d0f5b93d29f2a2aae83e80b14159c
#
_entry.id   866d0f5b93d29f2a2aae83e80b14159c
#
_cell.length_a   1.000
_cell.length_b   1.000
_cell.length_c   1.000
_cell.angle_alpha   90.00
_cell.angle_beta   90.00
_cell.angle_gamma   90.00
#
_symmetry.space_group_name_H-M   'P 1'
#
loop_
_entity.id
_entity.type
_entity.pdbx_description
1 polymer ?
#
loop_
_entity_poly.entity_id
_entity_poly.type
_entity_poly.pdbx_seq_one_letter_code
_entity_poly.pdbx_strand_id
1 'polypeptide(L)'
;MVNMSKISLRCRECKKEYEPTFKYICDECFGPLDVHYNLPTLSKDSFTNREQTYWRYFELLPINDKSNIVNINAGMTPLVRAEKLGKEIGLNNLYIKNDSVNPTFSFKDRPAGVAISKAKEFGLGSVGCASTGNLASATAAHAAKAGLSCYIFAPSDIEHAKIAQALSYGAQYIAVNGTYDDANRIAAQVGDSKGIGIVNINMRSYYVEGSKTLAYEVAEQLNWQVPDQLVVPTGSGAMLNAICKGFEELETASLINGVSKMHMNCAQALGCAPIVNAFNNNTTDVVPVENPDTVAKSLAIGDPGDGRYVLKRLKQYNGIAEQSNNKEILDAILLLAKTEGIFTEPAGGVSVAMLKKMVESGKIDKDETTVCYVTGNGLKATESLMEVLPKPQVMQADVAKILAVVK
;
A
#
# COMPACT_ATOMS: atom_id res chain seq x y z
N MET A 1 -9.99 27.82 -16.07
CA MET A 1 -9.37 26.58 -16.59
C MET A 1 -8.26 26.23 -15.61
N VAL A 2 -8.40 25.15 -14.85
CA VAL A 2 -7.34 24.65 -13.97
C VAL A 2 -6.20 24.21 -14.89
N ASN A 3 -5.02 24.80 -14.74
CA ASN A 3 -3.83 24.42 -15.49
C ASN A 3 -3.50 22.96 -15.12
N MET A 4 -3.88 22.01 -15.99
CA MET A 4 -3.57 20.60 -15.75
C MET A 4 -2.06 20.43 -15.79
N SER A 5 -1.49 19.75 -14.81
CA SER A 5 -0.06 19.49 -14.76
C SER A 5 0.35 18.67 -15.97
N LYS A 6 1.30 19.18 -16.75
CA LYS A 6 1.91 18.42 -17.82
C LYS A 6 2.70 17.28 -17.18
N ILE A 7 2.45 16.04 -17.58
CA ILE A 7 3.19 14.86 -17.13
C ILE A 7 4.10 14.34 -18.24
N SER A 8 5.22 13.74 -17.85
CA SER A 8 6.09 12.93 -18.70
C SER A 8 6.43 11.63 -17.99
N LEU A 9 6.99 10.65 -18.69
CA LEU A 9 7.64 9.51 -18.06
C LEU A 9 9.14 9.78 -18.00
N ARG A 10 9.77 9.45 -16.85
CA ARG A 10 11.20 9.66 -16.66
C ARG A 10 11.86 8.42 -16.09
N CYS A 11 12.96 7.99 -16.70
CA CYS A 11 13.72 6.87 -16.19
C CYS A 11 14.34 7.18 -14.81
N ARG A 12 14.17 6.28 -13.86
CA ARG A 12 14.80 6.42 -12.51
C ARG A 12 16.31 6.43 -12.58
N GLU A 13 16.91 5.69 -13.52
CA GLU A 13 18.37 5.52 -13.63
C GLU A 13 19.00 6.61 -14.50
N CYS A 14 18.81 6.56 -15.82
CA CYS A 14 19.48 7.44 -16.77
C CYS A 14 18.80 8.79 -16.96
N LYS A 15 17.64 9.04 -16.34
CA LYS A 15 16.87 10.29 -16.40
C LYS A 15 16.28 10.62 -17.77
N LYS A 16 16.37 9.73 -18.77
CA LYS A 16 15.75 9.91 -20.08
C LYS A 16 14.25 10.12 -19.92
N GLU A 17 13.70 11.09 -20.63
CA GLU A 17 12.27 11.43 -20.60
C GLU A 17 11.56 10.86 -21.84
N TYR A 18 10.28 10.55 -21.65
CA TYR A 18 9.39 9.99 -22.66
C TYR A 18 8.02 10.65 -22.54
N GLU A 19 7.29 10.68 -23.63
CA GLU A 19 5.87 11.04 -23.60
C GLU A 19 5.09 10.05 -22.72
N PRO A 20 3.98 10.48 -22.07
CA PRO A 20 3.18 9.65 -21.17
C PRO A 20 2.34 8.62 -21.96
N THR A 21 2.99 7.60 -22.44
CA THR A 21 2.41 6.50 -23.22
C THR A 21 2.32 5.21 -22.39
N PHE A 22 1.79 4.17 -22.99
CA PHE A 22 1.73 2.82 -22.41
C PHE A 22 3.13 2.17 -22.39
N LYS A 23 4.01 2.72 -21.53
CA LYS A 23 5.42 2.34 -21.41
C LYS A 23 5.84 2.30 -19.95
N TYR A 24 6.65 1.33 -19.56
CA TYR A 24 7.06 1.13 -18.17
C TYR A 24 8.56 0.89 -17.97
N ILE A 25 9.31 0.67 -19.08
CA ILE A 25 10.75 0.39 -19.10
C ILE A 25 11.43 1.38 -20.03
N CYS A 26 12.62 1.84 -19.67
CA CYS A 26 13.48 2.69 -20.46
C CYS A 26 14.12 1.90 -21.62
N ASP A 27 14.13 2.46 -22.83
CA ASP A 27 14.75 1.82 -24.00
C ASP A 27 16.28 1.81 -23.95
N GLU A 28 16.88 2.72 -23.18
CA GLU A 28 18.34 2.89 -23.14
C GLU A 28 19.01 1.99 -22.10
N CYS A 29 18.44 1.96 -20.87
CA CYS A 29 19.11 1.29 -19.75
C CYS A 29 18.22 0.24 -19.07
N PHE A 30 17.03 -0.01 -19.61
CA PHE A 30 16.03 -0.94 -19.07
C PHE A 30 15.58 -0.62 -17.64
N GLY A 31 15.90 0.58 -17.12
CA GLY A 31 15.45 1.06 -15.83
C GLY A 31 13.95 1.36 -15.81
N PRO A 32 13.31 1.29 -14.62
CA PRO A 32 11.88 1.58 -14.49
C PRO A 32 11.59 3.06 -14.77
N LEU A 33 10.41 3.31 -15.35
CA LEU A 33 9.89 4.64 -15.63
C LEU A 33 8.95 5.09 -14.51
N ASP A 34 9.10 6.34 -14.09
CA ASP A 34 8.17 7.03 -13.19
C ASP A 34 7.46 8.17 -13.90
N VAL A 35 6.26 8.49 -13.44
CA VAL A 35 5.58 9.72 -13.86
C VAL A 35 6.29 10.91 -13.24
N HIS A 36 6.64 11.87 -14.06
CA HIS A 36 7.19 13.17 -13.67
C HIS A 36 6.16 14.26 -13.94
N TYR A 37 6.07 15.23 -13.02
CA TYR A 37 5.07 16.31 -13.07
C TYR A 37 5.72 17.69 -13.16
N ASN A 38 5.19 18.54 -14.03
CA ASN A 38 5.30 19.98 -13.88
C ASN A 38 4.13 20.41 -12.98
N LEU A 39 4.38 20.48 -11.67
CA LEU A 39 3.33 20.73 -10.69
C LEU A 39 2.71 22.10 -10.88
N PRO A 40 1.37 22.21 -10.86
CA PRO A 40 0.70 23.51 -10.89
C PRO A 40 0.88 24.24 -9.56
N THR A 41 0.70 25.53 -9.56
CA THR A 41 0.56 26.30 -8.31
C THR A 41 -0.77 25.93 -7.66
N LEU A 42 -0.71 25.37 -6.46
CA LEU A 42 -1.87 24.96 -5.65
C LEU A 42 -1.87 25.73 -4.33
N SER A 43 -3.06 25.95 -3.78
CA SER A 43 -3.24 26.43 -2.42
C SER A 43 -4.00 25.37 -1.60
N LYS A 44 -3.86 25.42 -0.28
CA LYS A 44 -4.60 24.53 0.64
C LYS A 44 -6.11 24.66 0.44
N ASP A 45 -6.60 25.86 0.16
CA ASP A 45 -8.01 26.15 -0.10
C ASP A 45 -8.53 25.43 -1.37
N SER A 46 -7.64 25.06 -2.29
CA SER A 46 -8.01 24.31 -3.50
C SER A 46 -8.67 22.96 -3.17
N PHE A 47 -8.46 22.43 -1.99
CA PHE A 47 -8.95 21.12 -1.57
C PHE A 47 -10.19 21.16 -0.65
N THR A 48 -10.57 22.34 -0.11
CA THR A 48 -11.54 22.48 1.00
C THR A 48 -12.93 21.92 0.67
N ASN A 49 -13.43 22.11 -0.56
CA ASN A 49 -14.80 21.72 -0.96
C ASN A 49 -14.82 20.54 -1.94
N ARG A 50 -13.79 19.71 -1.95
CA ARG A 50 -13.73 18.56 -2.85
C ARG A 50 -14.30 17.30 -2.18
N GLU A 51 -14.74 16.34 -3.01
CA GLU A 51 -15.19 15.03 -2.55
C GLU A 51 -14.16 14.37 -1.62
N GLN A 52 -14.65 13.59 -0.65
CA GLN A 52 -13.84 12.86 0.31
C GLN A 52 -13.32 11.54 -0.29
N THR A 53 -12.57 11.65 -1.38
CA THR A 53 -11.86 10.55 -2.06
C THR A 53 -10.44 10.99 -2.38
N TYR A 54 -9.54 10.05 -2.69
CA TYR A 54 -8.19 10.43 -3.11
C TYR A 54 -8.17 11.22 -4.44
N TRP A 55 -9.24 11.19 -5.24
CA TRP A 55 -9.38 11.98 -6.46
C TRP A 55 -9.46 13.48 -6.22
N ARG A 56 -9.63 13.89 -4.96
CA ARG A 56 -9.53 15.32 -4.58
C ARG A 56 -8.18 15.94 -4.95
N TYR A 57 -7.14 15.12 -5.08
CA TYR A 57 -5.80 15.53 -5.50
C TYR A 57 -5.55 15.33 -7.00
N PHE A 58 -6.58 15.45 -7.81
CA PHE A 58 -6.56 15.17 -9.26
C PHE A 58 -5.37 15.80 -9.99
N GLU A 59 -5.02 17.04 -9.68
CA GLU A 59 -3.92 17.77 -10.32
C GLU A 59 -2.55 17.14 -10.06
N LEU A 60 -2.42 16.36 -9.01
CA LEU A 60 -1.22 15.63 -8.61
C LEU A 60 -1.24 14.16 -9.06
N LEU A 61 -2.23 13.77 -9.88
CA LEU A 61 -2.40 12.40 -10.38
C LEU A 61 -2.27 12.34 -11.90
N PRO A 62 -1.85 11.20 -12.48
CA PRO A 62 -1.42 11.11 -13.88
C PRO A 62 -2.57 10.99 -14.89
N ILE A 63 -3.74 11.54 -14.58
CA ILE A 63 -4.93 11.52 -15.44
C ILE A 63 -5.14 12.94 -16.00
N ASN A 64 -5.23 13.05 -17.31
CA ASN A 64 -5.40 14.35 -17.97
C ASN A 64 -6.87 14.79 -18.06
N ASP A 65 -7.79 13.84 -18.27
CA ASP A 65 -9.21 14.11 -18.40
C ASP A 65 -10.00 13.44 -17.26
N LYS A 66 -10.73 14.27 -16.48
CA LYS A 66 -11.58 13.82 -15.37
C LYS A 66 -12.66 12.83 -15.78
N SER A 67 -13.08 12.82 -17.04
CA SER A 67 -14.07 11.84 -17.56
C SER A 67 -13.57 10.40 -17.53
N ASN A 68 -12.26 10.20 -17.44
CA ASN A 68 -11.62 8.89 -17.31
C ASN A 68 -11.49 8.41 -15.87
N ILE A 69 -11.81 9.24 -14.89
CA ILE A 69 -11.74 8.84 -13.48
C ILE A 69 -12.72 7.69 -13.20
N VAL A 70 -12.17 6.63 -12.62
CA VAL A 70 -12.94 5.50 -12.10
C VAL A 70 -12.99 5.64 -10.58
N ASN A 71 -14.10 6.18 -10.08
CA ASN A 71 -14.29 6.43 -8.67
C ASN A 71 -15.20 5.39 -8.03
N ILE A 72 -14.69 4.65 -7.04
CA ILE A 72 -15.44 3.75 -6.15
C ILE A 72 -15.46 4.26 -4.71
N ASN A 73 -15.22 5.57 -4.51
CA ASN A 73 -15.13 6.24 -3.20
C ASN A 73 -13.95 5.74 -2.34
N ALA A 74 -12.81 5.43 -2.96
CA ALA A 74 -11.60 5.06 -2.25
C ALA A 74 -10.82 6.30 -1.79
N GLY A 75 -10.04 6.14 -0.73
CA GLY A 75 -9.22 7.20 -0.14
C GLY A 75 -9.97 8.04 0.90
N MET A 76 -9.35 9.12 1.34
CA MET A 76 -9.72 9.91 2.51
C MET A 76 -10.07 9.04 3.71
N THR A 77 -9.31 7.97 3.85
CA THR A 77 -9.44 7.02 4.95
C THR A 77 -9.08 7.68 6.28
N PRO A 78 -9.63 7.20 7.40
CA PRO A 78 -9.38 7.83 8.71
C PRO A 78 -7.90 7.89 9.06
N LEU A 79 -7.45 9.04 9.55
CA LEU A 79 -6.24 9.20 10.34
C LEU A 79 -6.66 9.22 11.81
N VAL A 80 -6.62 8.05 12.44
CA VAL A 80 -7.14 7.85 13.80
C VAL A 80 -6.07 8.21 14.82
N ARG A 81 -6.37 9.14 15.72
CA ARG A 81 -5.50 9.36 16.88
C ARG A 81 -5.61 8.16 17.83
N ALA A 82 -4.53 7.39 17.96
CA ALA A 82 -4.49 6.12 18.68
C ALA A 82 -4.05 6.33 20.13
N GLU A 83 -4.93 6.91 20.95
CA GLU A 83 -4.59 7.33 22.33
C GLU A 83 -4.33 6.15 23.26
N LYS A 84 -5.14 5.09 23.16
CA LYS A 84 -4.99 3.92 24.04
C LYS A 84 -3.76 3.10 23.65
N LEU A 85 -3.55 2.88 22.35
CA LEU A 85 -2.35 2.22 21.87
C LEU A 85 -1.12 3.04 22.20
N GLY A 86 -1.16 4.37 21.97
CA GLY A 86 -0.07 5.28 22.31
C GLY A 86 0.32 5.19 23.77
N LYS A 87 -0.67 5.23 24.69
CA LYS A 87 -0.44 5.07 26.13
C LYS A 87 0.19 3.72 26.47
N GLU A 88 -0.28 2.65 25.84
CA GLU A 88 0.22 1.28 26.08
C GLU A 88 1.68 1.11 25.66
N ILE A 89 2.10 1.75 24.54
CA ILE A 89 3.46 1.62 24.03
C ILE A 89 4.37 2.82 24.38
N GLY A 90 3.85 3.88 25.00
CA GLY A 90 4.64 5.04 25.46
C GLY A 90 4.77 6.18 24.46
N LEU A 91 3.77 6.41 23.56
CA LEU A 91 3.74 7.53 22.62
C LEU A 91 2.56 8.48 22.91
N ASN A 92 2.84 9.78 22.94
CA ASN A 92 1.83 10.81 23.18
C ASN A 92 1.08 11.24 21.89
N ASN A 93 1.72 11.18 20.73
CA ASN A 93 1.20 11.68 19.46
C ASN A 93 1.18 10.61 18.36
N LEU A 94 0.54 9.47 18.66
CA LEU A 94 0.40 8.36 17.71
C LEU A 94 -0.88 8.49 16.87
N TYR A 95 -0.73 8.28 15.57
CA TYR A 95 -1.83 8.20 14.61
C TYR A 95 -1.74 6.92 13.79
N ILE A 96 -2.90 6.32 13.49
CA ILE A 96 -3.05 5.18 12.57
C ILE A 96 -3.69 5.68 11.29
N LYS A 97 -2.97 5.60 10.17
CA LYS A 97 -3.57 5.77 8.84
C LYS A 97 -4.25 4.47 8.45
N ASN A 98 -5.57 4.44 8.58
CA ASN A 98 -6.35 3.21 8.48
C ASN A 98 -6.92 2.97 7.08
N ASP A 99 -6.15 2.36 6.20
CA ASP A 99 -6.59 1.97 4.85
C ASP A 99 -7.36 0.64 4.78
N SER A 100 -7.56 -0.02 5.91
CA SER A 100 -8.36 -1.26 5.99
C SER A 100 -9.85 -1.05 5.68
N VAL A 101 -10.30 0.20 5.65
CA VAL A 101 -11.70 0.60 5.40
C VAL A 101 -11.96 1.06 3.96
N ASN A 102 -10.99 0.98 3.07
CA ASN A 102 -11.23 1.22 1.65
C ASN A 102 -12.28 0.24 1.08
N PRO A 103 -12.94 0.56 -0.04
CA PRO A 103 -14.05 -0.24 -0.60
C PRO A 103 -13.75 -1.72 -0.82
N THR A 104 -12.52 -2.09 -1.19
CA THR A 104 -12.11 -3.49 -1.29
C THR A 104 -11.28 -3.97 -0.09
N PHE A 105 -11.34 -3.23 1.03
CA PHE A 105 -10.71 -3.55 2.30
C PHE A 105 -9.18 -3.51 2.30
N SER A 106 -8.57 -2.71 1.41
CA SER A 106 -7.13 -2.46 1.46
C SER A 106 -6.70 -1.18 0.70
N PHE A 107 -5.48 -0.71 0.98
CA PHE A 107 -4.88 0.43 0.27
C PHE A 107 -4.75 0.21 -1.24
N LYS A 108 -4.87 -1.04 -1.72
CA LYS A 108 -4.75 -1.39 -3.14
C LYS A 108 -5.80 -0.70 -4.03
N ASP A 109 -6.89 -0.21 -3.45
CA ASP A 109 -7.86 0.61 -4.18
C ASP A 109 -7.24 1.89 -4.76
N ARG A 110 -6.24 2.46 -4.10
CA ARG A 110 -5.55 3.68 -4.54
C ARG A 110 -4.74 3.46 -5.83
N PRO A 111 -3.73 2.56 -5.85
CA PRO A 111 -2.95 2.31 -7.05
C PRO A 111 -3.76 1.65 -8.16
N ALA A 112 -4.69 0.73 -7.86
CA ALA A 112 -5.53 0.10 -8.87
C ALA A 112 -6.45 1.12 -9.54
N GLY A 113 -7.09 2.02 -8.79
CA GLY A 113 -7.98 3.03 -9.34
C GLY A 113 -7.27 4.00 -10.30
N VAL A 114 -6.06 4.43 -9.95
CA VAL A 114 -5.25 5.29 -10.84
C VAL A 114 -4.83 4.55 -12.11
N ALA A 115 -4.35 3.30 -11.98
CA ALA A 115 -3.97 2.50 -13.14
C ALA A 115 -5.15 2.21 -14.08
N ILE A 116 -6.32 1.85 -13.53
CA ILE A 116 -7.53 1.57 -14.32
C ILE A 116 -8.06 2.84 -14.99
N SER A 117 -8.06 3.98 -14.31
CA SER A 117 -8.42 5.26 -14.90
C SER A 117 -7.49 5.64 -16.05
N LYS A 118 -6.19 5.38 -15.90
CA LYS A 118 -5.21 5.60 -16.96
C LYS A 118 -5.37 4.62 -18.13
N ALA A 119 -5.70 3.36 -17.86
CA ALA A 119 -6.01 2.37 -18.87
C ALA A 119 -7.22 2.80 -19.72
N LYS A 120 -8.27 3.34 -19.07
CA LYS A 120 -9.42 3.93 -19.74
C LYS A 120 -9.02 5.13 -20.60
N GLU A 121 -8.16 6.02 -20.10
CA GLU A 121 -7.64 7.18 -20.86
C GLU A 121 -6.82 6.74 -22.08
N PHE A 122 -6.13 5.61 -22.01
CA PHE A 122 -5.44 4.99 -23.15
C PHE A 122 -6.39 4.24 -24.12
N GLY A 123 -7.68 4.16 -23.82
CA GLY A 123 -8.65 3.44 -24.65
C GLY A 123 -8.53 1.92 -24.58
N LEU A 124 -7.94 1.37 -23.50
CA LEU A 124 -7.84 -0.08 -23.35
C LEU A 124 -9.20 -0.69 -23.03
N GLY A 125 -9.55 -1.79 -23.69
CA GLY A 125 -10.81 -2.53 -23.45
C GLY A 125 -10.70 -3.55 -22.32
N SER A 126 -9.49 -3.83 -21.84
CA SER A 126 -9.23 -4.84 -20.82
C SER A 126 -8.04 -4.51 -19.94
N VAL A 127 -8.13 -4.97 -18.70
CA VAL A 127 -7.09 -4.81 -17.66
C VAL A 127 -6.92 -6.11 -16.90
N GLY A 128 -5.87 -6.20 -16.10
CA GLY A 128 -5.64 -7.36 -15.24
C GLY A 128 -4.51 -7.15 -14.25
N CYS A 129 -4.21 -8.19 -13.49
CA CYS A 129 -3.04 -8.24 -12.63
C CYS A 129 -2.58 -9.67 -12.39
N ALA A 130 -1.30 -9.83 -12.03
CA ALA A 130 -0.81 -11.05 -11.43
C ALA A 130 -0.88 -10.91 -9.91
N SER A 131 -1.89 -11.50 -9.29
CA SER A 131 -2.08 -11.41 -7.82
C SER A 131 -3.20 -12.34 -7.35
N THR A 132 -3.07 -12.80 -6.12
CA THR A 132 -4.04 -13.68 -5.44
C THR A 132 -4.81 -13.00 -4.32
N GLY A 133 -4.49 -11.74 -3.99
CA GLY A 133 -5.01 -11.08 -2.78
C GLY A 133 -5.58 -9.69 -3.04
N ASN A 134 -5.15 -8.76 -2.21
CA ASN A 134 -5.67 -7.38 -2.19
C ASN A 134 -5.67 -6.68 -3.55
N LEU A 135 -4.62 -6.89 -4.36
CA LEU A 135 -4.53 -6.28 -5.68
C LEU A 135 -5.56 -6.87 -6.66
N ALA A 136 -5.78 -8.19 -6.62
CA ALA A 136 -6.80 -8.83 -7.46
C ALA A 136 -8.19 -8.25 -7.20
N SER A 137 -8.57 -8.16 -5.92
CA SER A 137 -9.86 -7.58 -5.52
C SER A 137 -10.02 -6.12 -5.96
N ALA A 138 -8.99 -5.30 -5.74
CA ALA A 138 -9.01 -3.89 -6.13
C ALA A 138 -9.07 -3.71 -7.65
N THR A 139 -8.26 -4.47 -8.41
CA THR A 139 -8.27 -4.43 -9.88
C THR A 139 -9.64 -4.81 -10.42
N ALA A 140 -10.22 -5.91 -9.92
CA ALA A 140 -11.54 -6.37 -10.36
C ALA A 140 -12.65 -5.36 -10.06
N ALA A 141 -12.69 -4.77 -8.86
CA ALA A 141 -13.70 -3.79 -8.48
C ALA A 141 -13.66 -2.53 -9.37
N HIS A 142 -12.45 -1.98 -9.58
CA HIS A 142 -12.28 -0.80 -10.42
C HIS A 142 -12.55 -1.11 -11.90
N ALA A 143 -12.15 -2.30 -12.40
CA ALA A 143 -12.47 -2.74 -13.76
C ALA A 143 -13.99 -2.87 -13.99
N ALA A 144 -14.70 -3.49 -13.06
CA ALA A 144 -16.16 -3.59 -13.10
C ALA A 144 -16.82 -2.20 -13.16
N LYS A 145 -16.36 -1.26 -12.30
CA LYS A 145 -16.86 0.13 -12.30
C LYS A 145 -16.55 0.87 -13.60
N ALA A 146 -15.43 0.54 -14.25
CA ALA A 146 -15.00 1.14 -15.51
C ALA A 146 -15.68 0.51 -16.74
N GLY A 147 -16.36 -0.62 -16.60
CA GLY A 147 -16.92 -1.41 -17.71
C GLY A 147 -15.84 -2.10 -18.55
N LEU A 148 -14.66 -2.40 -17.95
CA LEU A 148 -13.54 -3.07 -18.61
C LEU A 148 -13.53 -4.57 -18.28
N SER A 149 -13.12 -5.39 -19.25
CA SER A 149 -12.85 -6.81 -18.98
C SER A 149 -11.65 -6.93 -18.01
N CYS A 150 -11.74 -7.83 -17.03
CA CYS A 150 -10.71 -8.00 -16.01
C CYS A 150 -10.18 -9.43 -16.00
N TYR A 151 -8.85 -9.59 -16.06
CA TYR A 151 -8.14 -10.87 -16.04
C TYR A 151 -7.21 -10.94 -14.84
N ILE A 152 -7.40 -11.96 -13.98
CA ILE A 152 -6.55 -12.20 -12.81
C ILE A 152 -5.71 -13.44 -13.08
N PHE A 153 -4.40 -13.30 -13.07
CA PHE A 153 -3.44 -14.40 -13.25
C PHE A 153 -2.87 -14.81 -11.91
N ALA A 154 -2.95 -16.10 -11.57
CA ALA A 154 -2.40 -16.59 -10.33
C ALA A 154 -2.18 -18.11 -10.38
N PRO A 155 -1.36 -18.71 -9.48
CA PRO A 155 -1.20 -20.14 -9.37
C PRO A 155 -2.53 -20.88 -9.19
N SER A 156 -2.60 -22.12 -9.69
CA SER A 156 -3.83 -22.93 -9.70
C SER A 156 -4.22 -23.50 -8.34
N ASP A 157 -3.30 -23.54 -7.38
CA ASP A 157 -3.46 -24.14 -6.04
C ASP A 157 -4.06 -23.19 -4.99
N ILE A 158 -4.65 -22.07 -5.43
CA ILE A 158 -5.22 -21.07 -4.53
C ILE A 158 -6.59 -21.45 -4.00
N GLU A 159 -6.80 -21.18 -2.73
CA GLU A 159 -8.10 -21.36 -2.05
C GLU A 159 -9.18 -20.46 -2.68
N HIS A 160 -10.34 -21.06 -3.01
CA HIS A 160 -11.47 -20.32 -3.60
C HIS A 160 -11.93 -19.12 -2.76
N ALA A 161 -11.83 -19.19 -1.44
CA ALA A 161 -12.19 -18.09 -0.54
C ALA A 161 -11.38 -16.82 -0.82
N LYS A 162 -10.11 -16.95 -1.18
CA LYS A 162 -9.21 -15.80 -1.45
C LYS A 162 -9.52 -15.08 -2.77
N ILE A 163 -10.12 -15.78 -3.73
CA ILE A 163 -10.47 -15.21 -5.04
C ILE A 163 -11.95 -14.82 -5.14
N ALA A 164 -12.78 -15.22 -4.17
CA ALA A 164 -14.23 -15.00 -4.19
C ALA A 164 -14.60 -13.53 -4.42
N GLN A 165 -13.89 -12.59 -3.78
CA GLN A 165 -14.16 -11.17 -3.95
C GLN A 165 -13.92 -10.70 -5.39
N ALA A 166 -12.80 -11.09 -6.02
CA ALA A 166 -12.49 -10.71 -7.40
C ALA A 166 -13.48 -11.34 -8.40
N LEU A 167 -13.84 -12.61 -8.21
CA LEU A 167 -14.82 -13.30 -9.02
C LEU A 167 -16.23 -12.66 -8.92
N SER A 168 -16.61 -12.19 -7.72
CA SER A 168 -17.90 -11.51 -7.50
C SER A 168 -18.00 -10.19 -8.27
N TYR A 169 -16.86 -9.54 -8.58
CA TYR A 169 -16.82 -8.36 -9.45
C TYR A 169 -16.76 -8.70 -10.95
N GLY A 170 -16.89 -9.98 -11.32
CA GLY A 170 -16.91 -10.44 -12.71
C GLY A 170 -15.52 -10.62 -13.34
N ALA A 171 -14.44 -10.66 -12.56
CA ALA A 171 -13.12 -10.93 -13.11
C ALA A 171 -13.02 -12.37 -13.62
N GLN A 172 -12.34 -12.56 -14.75
CA GLN A 172 -11.93 -13.86 -15.26
C GLN A 172 -10.64 -14.28 -14.58
N TYR A 173 -10.68 -15.40 -13.87
CA TYR A 173 -9.52 -15.94 -13.17
C TYR A 173 -8.79 -16.94 -14.06
N ILE A 174 -7.52 -16.67 -14.35
CA ILE A 174 -6.64 -17.53 -15.14
C ILE A 174 -5.73 -18.28 -14.15
N ALA A 175 -6.12 -19.50 -13.86
CA ALA A 175 -5.34 -20.42 -13.02
C ALA A 175 -4.14 -20.96 -13.79
N VAL A 176 -2.94 -20.55 -13.40
CA VAL A 176 -1.67 -20.98 -14.01
C VAL A 176 -1.14 -22.19 -13.25
N ASN A 177 -0.90 -23.28 -13.96
CA ASN A 177 -0.22 -24.44 -13.39
C ASN A 177 1.29 -24.15 -13.30
N GLY A 178 1.72 -23.55 -12.17
CA GLY A 178 3.08 -23.10 -11.96
C GLY A 178 3.18 -22.22 -10.72
N THR A 179 4.32 -21.56 -10.55
CA THR A 179 4.60 -20.65 -9.43
C THR A 179 3.95 -19.28 -9.63
N TYR A 180 4.02 -18.43 -8.58
CA TYR A 180 3.64 -17.01 -8.71
C TYR A 180 4.46 -16.28 -9.79
N ASP A 181 5.75 -16.59 -9.90
CA ASP A 181 6.64 -16.00 -10.92
C ASP A 181 6.24 -16.42 -12.33
N ASP A 182 5.77 -17.67 -12.51
CA ASP A 182 5.20 -18.11 -13.79
C ASP A 182 3.94 -17.35 -14.13
N ALA A 183 3.02 -17.17 -13.18
CA ALA A 183 1.80 -16.40 -13.37
C ALA A 183 2.12 -14.93 -13.73
N ASN A 184 3.11 -14.34 -13.09
CA ASN A 184 3.56 -12.96 -13.34
C ASN A 184 4.18 -12.82 -14.75
N ARG A 185 5.05 -13.75 -15.14
CA ARG A 185 5.67 -13.80 -16.46
C ARG A 185 4.62 -13.99 -17.57
N ILE A 186 3.67 -14.90 -17.37
CA ILE A 186 2.58 -15.16 -18.33
C ILE A 186 1.69 -13.92 -18.45
N ALA A 187 1.31 -13.29 -17.33
CA ALA A 187 0.53 -12.06 -17.35
C ALA A 187 1.21 -10.94 -18.15
N ALA A 188 2.54 -10.78 -18.02
CA ALA A 188 3.30 -9.82 -18.80
C ALA A 188 3.21 -10.11 -20.30
N GLN A 189 3.51 -11.35 -20.72
CA GLN A 189 3.52 -11.76 -22.13
C GLN A 189 2.13 -11.67 -22.77
N VAL A 190 1.10 -12.10 -22.06
CA VAL A 190 -0.31 -11.99 -22.51
C VAL A 190 -0.75 -10.53 -22.56
N GLY A 191 -0.37 -9.72 -21.57
CA GLY A 191 -0.64 -8.30 -21.54
C GLY A 191 -0.09 -7.57 -22.77
N ASP A 192 1.18 -7.79 -23.07
CA ASP A 192 1.83 -7.17 -24.23
C ASP A 192 1.26 -7.68 -25.57
N SER A 193 0.99 -9.00 -25.69
CA SER A 193 0.47 -9.60 -26.92
C SER A 193 -0.98 -9.22 -27.24
N LYS A 194 -1.80 -8.97 -26.23
CA LYS A 194 -3.24 -8.69 -26.35
C LYS A 194 -3.63 -7.23 -26.07
N GLY A 195 -2.67 -6.37 -25.74
CA GLY A 195 -2.95 -5.00 -25.36
C GLY A 195 -3.75 -4.89 -24.04
N ILE A 196 -3.52 -5.81 -23.08
CA ILE A 196 -4.17 -5.79 -21.77
C ILE A 196 -3.33 -4.95 -20.80
N GLY A 197 -3.95 -4.01 -20.12
CA GLY A 197 -3.31 -3.22 -19.07
C GLY A 197 -3.08 -4.03 -17.79
N ILE A 198 -1.92 -4.66 -17.62
CA ILE A 198 -1.55 -5.39 -16.41
C ILE A 198 -1.04 -4.38 -15.37
N VAL A 199 -1.89 -4.07 -14.38
CA VAL A 199 -1.70 -2.91 -13.49
C VAL A 199 -0.37 -2.90 -12.74
N ASN A 200 0.11 -4.04 -12.30
CA ASN A 200 1.38 -4.17 -11.56
C ASN A 200 2.61 -4.46 -12.44
N ILE A 201 2.45 -4.52 -13.76
CA ILE A 201 3.51 -4.80 -14.73
C ILE A 201 3.61 -3.66 -15.74
N ASN A 202 2.91 -3.74 -16.87
CA ASN A 202 3.04 -2.78 -17.96
C ASN A 202 2.34 -1.43 -17.68
N MET A 203 1.44 -1.35 -16.69
CA MET A 203 0.86 -0.11 -16.16
C MET A 203 1.56 0.40 -14.90
N ARG A 204 2.66 -0.23 -14.46
CA ARG A 204 3.31 0.02 -13.17
C ARG A 204 3.66 1.48 -12.93
N SER A 205 4.14 2.20 -13.95
CA SER A 205 4.49 3.62 -13.84
C SER A 205 3.33 4.48 -13.33
N TYR A 206 2.11 4.19 -13.77
CA TYR A 206 0.89 4.89 -13.35
C TYR A 206 0.27 4.29 -12.10
N TYR A 207 0.39 2.97 -11.92
CA TYR A 207 -0.10 2.26 -10.76
C TYR A 207 0.50 2.80 -9.44
N VAL A 208 1.81 2.98 -9.37
CA VAL A 208 2.47 3.43 -8.15
C VAL A 208 2.04 4.83 -7.72
N GLU A 209 1.57 5.67 -8.66
CA GLU A 209 1.12 7.03 -8.41
C GLU A 209 -0.10 7.11 -7.47
N GLY A 210 -0.97 6.10 -7.47
CA GLY A 210 -2.09 6.06 -6.54
C GLY A 210 -1.67 5.95 -5.08
N SER A 211 -0.56 5.27 -4.80
CA SER A 211 -0.08 5.07 -3.43
C SER A 211 0.46 6.37 -2.78
N LYS A 212 0.90 7.36 -3.56
CA LYS A 212 1.38 8.64 -3.01
C LYS A 212 0.26 9.47 -2.36
N THR A 213 -1.01 9.18 -2.68
CA THR A 213 -2.17 9.81 -2.04
C THR A 213 -2.25 9.54 -0.54
N LEU A 214 -1.59 8.50 -0.03
CA LEU A 214 -1.40 8.26 1.40
C LEU A 214 -0.65 9.41 2.08
N ALA A 215 0.38 9.95 1.44
CA ALA A 215 1.12 11.11 1.93
C ALA A 215 0.26 12.39 1.89
N TYR A 216 -0.48 12.60 0.80
CA TYR A 216 -1.33 13.76 0.64
C TYR A 216 -2.41 13.85 1.72
N GLU A 217 -3.09 12.72 1.96
CA GLU A 217 -4.12 12.64 2.98
C GLU A 217 -3.56 12.81 4.39
N VAL A 218 -2.42 12.20 4.71
CA VAL A 218 -1.77 12.37 6.01
C VAL A 218 -1.41 13.84 6.24
N ALA A 219 -0.79 14.51 5.26
CA ALA A 219 -0.46 15.92 5.37
C ALA A 219 -1.71 16.79 5.57
N GLU A 220 -2.76 16.60 4.76
CA GLU A 220 -4.02 17.36 4.88
C GLU A 220 -4.70 17.11 6.22
N GLN A 221 -4.80 15.85 6.67
CA GLN A 221 -5.44 15.47 7.93
C GLN A 221 -4.64 15.91 9.17
N LEU A 222 -3.34 16.15 9.03
CA LEU A 222 -2.48 16.80 10.05
C LEU A 222 -2.39 18.33 9.84
N ASN A 223 -3.41 18.96 9.24
CA ASN A 223 -3.43 20.39 8.97
C ASN A 223 -2.23 20.88 8.14
N TRP A 224 -1.84 20.10 7.13
CA TRP A 224 -0.71 20.34 6.23
C TRP A 224 0.64 20.39 6.96
N GLN A 225 0.78 19.55 7.96
CA GLN A 225 2.04 19.33 8.66
C GLN A 225 2.67 18.00 8.23
N VAL A 226 4.00 17.96 8.24
CA VAL A 226 4.77 16.73 8.02
C VAL A 226 4.92 16.03 9.37
N PRO A 227 4.56 14.74 9.49
CA PRO A 227 4.82 13.98 10.70
C PRO A 227 6.32 13.74 10.90
N ASP A 228 6.75 13.59 12.15
CA ASP A 228 8.15 13.32 12.47
C ASP A 228 8.53 11.89 12.11
N GLN A 229 7.65 10.93 12.36
CA GLN A 229 7.89 9.50 12.13
C GLN A 229 6.80 8.86 11.26
N LEU A 230 7.21 8.08 10.28
CA LEU A 230 6.34 7.29 9.42
C LEU A 230 6.76 5.82 9.48
N VAL A 231 5.86 4.90 9.84
CA VAL A 231 6.11 3.46 9.88
C VAL A 231 5.29 2.77 8.80
N VAL A 232 5.97 2.18 7.82
CA VAL A 232 5.36 1.68 6.57
C VAL A 232 5.61 0.18 6.40
N PRO A 233 4.56 -0.66 6.28
CA PRO A 233 4.72 -2.08 5.99
C PRO A 233 5.22 -2.24 4.56
N THR A 234 6.30 -3.00 4.38
CA THR A 234 7.04 -3.00 3.14
C THR A 234 7.23 -4.41 2.58
N GLY A 235 6.57 -4.67 1.45
CA GLY A 235 6.85 -5.84 0.59
C GLY A 235 7.85 -5.47 -0.50
N SER A 236 7.36 -5.09 -1.69
CA SER A 236 8.21 -4.71 -2.83
C SER A 236 8.93 -3.35 -2.68
N GLY A 237 8.52 -2.51 -1.74
CA GLY A 237 9.03 -1.13 -1.57
C GLY A 237 8.25 -0.04 -2.31
N ALA A 238 7.35 -0.39 -3.23
CA ALA A 238 6.64 0.57 -4.06
C ALA A 238 5.83 1.59 -3.26
N MET A 239 5.10 1.16 -2.23
CA MET A 239 4.27 2.05 -1.40
C MET A 239 5.13 3.03 -0.60
N LEU A 240 6.20 2.58 0.04
CA LEU A 240 7.12 3.44 0.80
C LEU A 240 7.72 4.52 -0.11
N ASN A 241 8.23 4.13 -1.28
CA ASN A 241 8.80 5.08 -2.25
C ASN A 241 7.74 6.08 -2.75
N ALA A 242 6.49 5.64 -2.96
CA ALA A 242 5.40 6.50 -3.38
C ALA A 242 5.00 7.50 -2.28
N ILE A 243 4.98 7.09 -1.01
CA ILE A 243 4.72 7.99 0.13
C ILE A 243 5.80 9.08 0.20
N CYS A 244 7.10 8.72 0.09
CA CYS A 244 8.17 9.71 0.02
C CYS A 244 7.96 10.70 -1.13
N LYS A 245 7.69 10.19 -2.35
CA LYS A 245 7.41 11.01 -3.52
C LYS A 245 6.23 11.96 -3.26
N GLY A 246 5.17 11.47 -2.61
CA GLY A 246 3.99 12.29 -2.31
C GLY A 246 4.32 13.49 -1.41
N PHE A 247 5.08 13.30 -0.34
CA PHE A 247 5.53 14.40 0.51
C PHE A 247 6.45 15.37 -0.25
N GLU A 248 7.39 14.86 -1.05
CA GLU A 248 8.26 15.70 -1.90
C GLU A 248 7.48 16.56 -2.90
N GLU A 249 6.42 16.01 -3.50
CA GLU A 249 5.56 16.75 -4.43
C GLU A 249 4.75 17.84 -3.71
N LEU A 250 4.22 17.56 -2.51
CA LEU A 250 3.54 18.59 -1.70
C LEU A 250 4.49 19.73 -1.30
N GLU A 251 5.74 19.42 -0.95
CA GLU A 251 6.75 20.44 -0.64
C GLU A 251 7.13 21.24 -1.87
N THR A 252 7.32 20.59 -3.03
CA THR A 252 7.57 21.26 -4.31
C THR A 252 6.42 22.18 -4.73
N ALA A 253 5.17 21.77 -4.45
CA ALA A 253 3.97 22.58 -4.66
C ALA A 253 3.76 23.67 -3.60
N SER A 254 4.67 23.82 -2.64
CA SER A 254 4.61 24.78 -1.53
C SER A 254 3.39 24.63 -0.62
N LEU A 255 2.80 23.43 -0.55
CA LEU A 255 1.68 23.12 0.33
C LEU A 255 2.14 22.75 1.75
N ILE A 256 3.32 22.17 1.88
CA ILE A 256 3.98 21.82 3.13
C ILE A 256 5.45 22.26 3.07
N ASN A 257 6.15 22.15 4.20
CA ASN A 257 7.60 22.30 4.28
C ASN A 257 8.18 21.40 5.37
N GLY A 258 9.49 21.17 5.33
CA GLY A 258 10.19 20.38 6.34
C GLY A 258 10.19 18.88 6.09
N VAL A 259 9.94 18.42 4.87
CA VAL A 259 9.98 16.99 4.48
C VAL A 259 11.34 16.36 4.79
N SER A 260 12.42 17.12 4.74
CA SER A 260 13.77 16.66 5.09
C SER A 260 13.95 16.27 6.57
N LYS A 261 13.00 16.66 7.44
CA LYS A 261 13.04 16.34 8.89
C LYS A 261 12.26 15.08 9.24
N MET A 262 11.42 14.57 8.34
CA MET A 262 10.67 13.33 8.60
C MET A 262 11.60 12.11 8.59
N HIS A 263 11.27 11.12 9.40
CA HIS A 263 11.92 9.81 9.41
C HIS A 263 11.02 8.76 8.74
N MET A 264 11.49 8.15 7.65
CA MET A 264 10.76 7.12 6.92
C MET A 264 11.24 5.74 7.32
N ASN A 265 10.40 4.96 7.99
CA ASN A 265 10.77 3.67 8.56
C ASN A 265 10.14 2.49 7.83
N CYS A 266 10.95 1.46 7.56
CA CYS A 266 10.59 0.27 6.77
C CYS A 266 10.33 -0.92 7.68
N ALA A 267 9.10 -1.43 7.71
CA ALA A 267 8.70 -2.60 8.48
C ALA A 267 8.57 -3.83 7.59
N GLN A 268 9.30 -4.91 7.92
CA GLN A 268 9.20 -6.21 7.24
C GLN A 268 8.92 -7.36 8.23
N ALA A 269 8.44 -8.49 7.71
CA ALA A 269 8.31 -9.71 8.50
C ALA A 269 9.63 -10.49 8.47
N LEU A 270 10.07 -11.03 9.61
CA LEU A 270 11.35 -11.74 9.77
C LEU A 270 11.55 -12.87 8.73
N GLY A 271 10.48 -13.62 8.42
CA GLY A 271 10.54 -14.70 7.42
C GLY A 271 10.61 -14.22 5.96
N CYS A 272 10.57 -12.89 5.71
CA CYS A 272 10.76 -12.28 4.41
C CYS A 272 11.20 -10.81 4.57
N ALA A 273 12.47 -10.58 4.91
CA ALA A 273 13.00 -9.26 5.24
C ALA A 273 14.24 -8.86 4.43
N PRO A 274 14.22 -9.00 3.08
CA PRO A 274 15.42 -8.76 2.27
C PRO A 274 15.93 -7.31 2.36
N ILE A 275 15.05 -6.31 2.52
CA ILE A 275 15.44 -4.90 2.65
C ILE A 275 16.06 -4.64 4.02
N VAL A 276 15.49 -5.19 5.11
CA VAL A 276 16.05 -5.07 6.47
C VAL A 276 17.41 -5.74 6.53
N ASN A 277 17.58 -6.91 5.91
CA ASN A 277 18.87 -7.59 5.85
C ASN A 277 19.93 -6.74 5.15
N ALA A 278 19.62 -6.14 4.00
CA ALA A 278 20.51 -5.25 3.28
C ALA A 278 20.85 -3.99 4.10
N PHE A 279 19.85 -3.38 4.76
CA PHE A 279 20.03 -2.22 5.63
C PHE A 279 20.99 -2.52 6.79
N ASN A 280 20.80 -3.63 7.49
CA ASN A 280 21.63 -4.04 8.62
C ASN A 280 23.07 -4.38 8.20
N ASN A 281 23.25 -4.86 6.96
CA ASN A 281 24.56 -5.14 6.39
C ASN A 281 25.24 -3.90 5.74
N ASN A 282 24.62 -2.71 5.84
CA ASN A 282 25.13 -1.49 5.21
C ASN A 282 25.39 -1.63 3.69
N THR A 283 24.58 -2.42 2.97
CA THR A 283 24.70 -2.61 1.54
C THR A 283 23.50 -2.03 0.79
N THR A 284 23.67 -1.72 -0.49
CA THR A 284 22.57 -1.38 -1.41
C THR A 284 22.09 -2.59 -2.20
N ASP A 285 22.78 -3.71 -2.10
CA ASP A 285 22.47 -4.96 -2.79
C ASP A 285 21.45 -5.74 -1.95
N VAL A 286 20.23 -5.80 -2.44
CA VAL A 286 19.16 -6.54 -1.79
C VAL A 286 19.21 -7.98 -2.31
N VAL A 287 19.62 -8.89 -1.45
CA VAL A 287 19.65 -10.33 -1.77
C VAL A 287 18.25 -10.91 -1.61
N PRO A 288 17.69 -11.55 -2.63
CA PRO A 288 16.35 -12.15 -2.55
C PRO A 288 16.23 -13.23 -1.48
N VAL A 289 15.05 -13.34 -0.88
CA VAL A 289 14.64 -14.47 -0.02
C VAL A 289 13.89 -15.48 -0.87
N GLU A 290 14.47 -16.64 -1.11
CA GLU A 290 13.93 -17.66 -2.03
C GLU A 290 12.63 -18.32 -1.51
N ASN A 291 12.55 -18.55 -0.20
CA ASN A 291 11.41 -19.24 0.43
C ASN A 291 10.82 -18.39 1.56
N PRO A 292 9.98 -17.38 1.24
CA PRO A 292 9.34 -16.55 2.24
C PRO A 292 8.43 -17.36 3.18
N ASP A 293 8.70 -17.32 4.48
CA ASP A 293 7.89 -17.98 5.52
C ASP A 293 7.38 -16.97 6.56
N THR A 294 6.19 -16.46 6.35
CA THR A 294 5.56 -15.48 7.24
C THR A 294 4.03 -15.56 7.17
N VAL A 295 3.37 -15.20 8.28
CA VAL A 295 1.91 -14.98 8.32
C VAL A 295 1.49 -13.75 7.50
N ALA A 296 2.39 -12.80 7.28
CA ALA A 296 2.14 -11.60 6.48
C ALA A 296 2.29 -11.88 4.98
N LYS A 297 1.44 -12.75 4.44
CA LYS A 297 1.51 -13.23 3.03
C LYS A 297 1.51 -12.11 2.01
N SER A 298 0.81 -10.99 2.25
CA SER A 298 0.80 -9.82 1.37
C SER A 298 2.14 -9.06 1.31
N LEU A 299 3.05 -9.30 2.26
CA LEU A 299 4.41 -8.76 2.31
C LEU A 299 5.49 -9.80 1.94
N ALA A 300 5.12 -11.04 1.67
CA ALA A 300 6.03 -12.14 1.33
C ALA A 300 6.58 -12.00 -0.10
N ILE A 301 7.28 -10.90 -0.35
CA ILE A 301 7.92 -10.58 -1.64
C ILE A 301 9.42 -10.77 -1.47
N GLY A 302 9.90 -11.95 -1.86
CA GLY A 302 11.29 -12.36 -1.68
C GLY A 302 12.27 -11.48 -2.47
N ASP A 303 11.92 -11.11 -3.71
CA ASP A 303 12.69 -10.18 -4.54
C ASP A 303 11.95 -8.84 -4.67
N PRO A 304 12.25 -7.86 -3.81
CA PRO A 304 11.60 -6.56 -3.81
C PRO A 304 12.17 -5.65 -4.89
N GLY A 305 11.55 -5.58 -6.05
CA GLY A 305 12.01 -4.79 -7.19
C GLY A 305 12.31 -3.30 -6.90
N ASP A 306 11.73 -2.74 -5.86
CA ASP A 306 12.02 -1.36 -5.40
C ASP A 306 12.96 -1.32 -4.16
N GLY A 307 13.50 -2.44 -3.72
CA GLY A 307 14.26 -2.54 -2.45
C GLY A 307 15.44 -1.58 -2.37
N ARG A 308 16.26 -1.48 -3.42
CA ARG A 308 17.39 -0.54 -3.46
C ARG A 308 16.96 0.93 -3.38
N TYR A 309 15.76 1.26 -3.87
CA TYR A 309 15.24 2.62 -3.75
C TYR A 309 14.73 2.89 -2.34
N VAL A 310 14.16 1.89 -1.66
CA VAL A 310 13.82 2.00 -0.22
C VAL A 310 15.07 2.29 0.59
N LEU A 311 16.18 1.58 0.40
CA LEU A 311 17.44 1.85 1.09
C LEU A 311 17.95 3.28 0.88
N LYS A 312 17.81 3.82 -0.36
CA LYS A 312 18.11 5.23 -0.64
C LYS A 312 17.22 6.18 0.15
N ARG A 313 15.89 5.88 0.25
CA ARG A 313 14.94 6.68 1.02
C ARG A 313 15.21 6.64 2.52
N LEU A 314 15.53 5.45 3.06
CA LEU A 314 15.91 5.33 4.47
C LEU A 314 17.13 6.20 4.79
N LYS A 315 18.15 6.18 3.94
CA LYS A 315 19.33 7.05 4.09
C LYS A 315 18.99 8.54 3.96
N GLN A 316 18.16 8.91 2.99
CA GLN A 316 17.75 10.30 2.73
C GLN A 316 16.97 10.88 3.90
N TYR A 317 16.11 10.10 4.52
CA TYR A 317 15.20 10.52 5.58
C TYR A 317 15.60 10.00 6.96
N ASN A 318 16.88 9.62 7.14
CA ASN A 318 17.42 9.12 8.40
C ASN A 318 16.48 8.09 9.09
N GLY A 319 15.85 7.25 8.27
CA GLY A 319 14.93 6.22 8.73
C GLY A 319 15.65 4.93 9.09
N ILE A 320 14.90 4.01 9.68
CA ILE A 320 15.39 2.68 10.04
C ILE A 320 14.59 1.60 9.33
N ALA A 321 15.17 0.40 9.28
CA ALA A 321 14.47 -0.81 8.86
C ALA A 321 14.49 -1.81 10.02
N GLU A 322 13.35 -2.44 10.29
CA GLU A 322 13.22 -3.41 11.38
C GLU A 322 12.29 -4.55 10.96
N GLN A 323 12.47 -5.72 11.54
CA GLN A 323 11.70 -6.91 11.25
C GLN A 323 10.99 -7.46 12.48
N SER A 324 9.85 -8.12 12.25
CA SER A 324 9.06 -8.73 13.32
C SER A 324 8.74 -10.19 13.00
N ASN A 325 8.83 -11.06 14.01
CA ASN A 325 8.47 -12.47 13.86
C ASN A 325 6.94 -12.66 13.87
N ASN A 326 6.48 -13.88 13.50
CA ASN A 326 5.06 -14.17 13.38
C ASN A 326 4.28 -13.92 14.69
N LYS A 327 4.87 -14.25 15.85
CA LYS A 327 4.23 -14.01 17.16
C LYS A 327 4.07 -12.53 17.44
N GLU A 328 5.11 -11.72 17.23
CA GLU A 328 5.07 -10.26 17.41
C GLU A 328 4.01 -9.62 16.50
N ILE A 329 3.89 -10.10 15.26
CA ILE A 329 2.89 -9.63 14.29
C ILE A 329 1.47 -9.92 14.79
N LEU A 330 1.20 -11.16 15.23
CA LEU A 330 -0.12 -11.56 15.72
C LEU A 330 -0.48 -10.83 17.02
N ASP A 331 0.46 -10.70 17.96
CA ASP A 331 0.28 -9.93 19.20
C ASP A 331 -0.04 -8.45 18.90
N ALA A 332 0.63 -7.86 17.90
CA ALA A 332 0.39 -6.48 17.49
C ALA A 332 -0.99 -6.27 16.85
N ILE A 333 -1.50 -7.23 16.08
CA ILE A 333 -2.88 -7.20 15.57
C ILE A 333 -3.87 -7.19 16.72
N LEU A 334 -3.68 -8.09 17.70
CA LEU A 334 -4.56 -8.18 18.86
C LEU A 334 -4.48 -6.93 19.75
N LEU A 335 -3.29 -6.36 19.90
CA LEU A 335 -3.08 -5.11 20.63
C LEU A 335 -3.85 -3.96 19.97
N LEU A 336 -3.67 -3.73 18.66
CA LEU A 336 -4.38 -2.70 17.91
C LEU A 336 -5.91 -2.88 17.98
N ALA A 337 -6.38 -4.13 17.84
CA ALA A 337 -7.81 -4.43 17.92
C ALA A 337 -8.39 -4.14 19.31
N LYS A 338 -7.69 -4.48 20.38
CA LYS A 338 -8.14 -4.28 21.76
C LYS A 338 -8.09 -2.82 22.22
N THR A 339 -7.13 -2.04 21.69
CA THR A 339 -6.95 -0.63 22.09
C THR A 339 -7.78 0.30 21.23
N GLU A 340 -7.77 0.16 19.91
CA GLU A 340 -8.36 1.12 18.99
C GLU A 340 -9.57 0.58 18.20
N GLY A 341 -9.93 -0.70 18.38
CA GLY A 341 -11.05 -1.32 17.64
C GLY A 341 -10.72 -1.52 16.14
N ILE A 342 -9.45 -1.46 15.75
CA ILE A 342 -9.03 -1.62 14.36
C ILE A 342 -8.56 -3.05 14.14
N PHE A 343 -9.28 -3.80 13.30
CA PHE A 343 -8.94 -5.16 12.94
C PHE A 343 -8.18 -5.18 11.60
N THR A 344 -6.88 -5.44 11.67
CA THR A 344 -5.98 -5.41 10.50
C THR A 344 -5.50 -6.80 10.09
N GLU A 345 -5.18 -6.95 8.80
CA GLU A 345 -4.42 -8.11 8.29
C GLU A 345 -2.97 -8.09 8.82
N PRO A 346 -2.22 -9.21 8.71
CA PRO A 346 -0.85 -9.28 9.22
C PRO A 346 0.10 -8.19 8.73
N ALA A 347 -0.10 -7.63 7.54
CA ALA A 347 0.71 -6.49 7.06
C ALA A 347 0.63 -5.26 7.98
N GLY A 348 -0.56 -4.91 8.49
CA GLY A 348 -0.71 -3.86 9.48
C GLY A 348 -0.12 -4.26 10.84
N GLY A 349 -0.20 -5.55 11.19
CA GLY A 349 0.48 -6.09 12.38
C GLY A 349 1.99 -5.91 12.34
N VAL A 350 2.63 -6.07 11.17
CA VAL A 350 4.07 -5.82 10.97
C VAL A 350 4.43 -4.36 11.31
N SER A 351 3.62 -3.39 10.88
CA SER A 351 3.87 -1.98 11.17
C SER A 351 3.77 -1.68 12.67
N VAL A 352 2.72 -2.18 13.33
CA VAL A 352 2.50 -1.96 14.77
C VAL A 352 3.55 -2.67 15.61
N ALA A 353 3.97 -3.88 15.22
CA ALA A 353 5.04 -4.61 15.90
C ALA A 353 6.38 -3.89 15.80
N MET A 354 6.73 -3.38 14.62
CA MET A 354 7.91 -2.54 14.44
C MET A 354 7.85 -1.27 15.30
N LEU A 355 6.72 -0.56 15.26
CA LEU A 355 6.51 0.65 16.03
C LEU A 355 6.80 0.41 17.53
N LYS A 356 6.25 -0.67 18.09
CA LYS A 356 6.52 -1.06 19.47
C LYS A 356 8.01 -1.27 19.73
N LYS A 357 8.71 -2.00 18.87
CA LYS A 357 10.19 -2.19 18.98
C LYS A 357 10.97 -0.88 18.90
N MET A 358 10.57 0.05 18.05
CA MET A 358 11.23 1.35 17.93
C MET A 358 11.11 2.16 19.22
N VAL A 359 9.94 2.14 19.86
CA VAL A 359 9.73 2.82 21.15
C VAL A 359 10.54 2.13 22.25
N GLU A 360 10.45 0.80 22.38
CA GLU A 360 11.20 0.02 23.38
C GLU A 360 12.71 0.21 23.27
N SER A 361 13.23 0.44 22.06
CA SER A 361 14.65 0.70 21.81
C SER A 361 15.05 2.18 21.85
N GLY A 362 14.13 3.08 22.21
CA GLY A 362 14.39 4.52 22.31
C GLY A 362 14.68 5.22 20.98
N LYS A 363 14.21 4.65 19.86
CA LYS A 363 14.43 5.19 18.50
C LYS A 363 13.37 6.22 18.08
N ILE A 364 12.31 6.38 18.87
CA ILE A 364 11.26 7.39 18.69
C ILE A 364 11.11 8.13 20.00
N ASP A 365 11.12 9.47 19.95
CA ASP A 365 10.75 10.29 21.10
C ASP A 365 9.23 10.20 21.33
N LYS A 366 8.81 10.14 22.60
CA LYS A 366 7.41 9.98 22.99
C LYS A 366 6.50 11.10 22.48
N ASP A 367 7.05 12.30 22.26
CA ASP A 367 6.31 13.50 21.86
C ASP A 367 6.34 13.73 20.34
N GLU A 368 7.11 12.95 19.58
CA GLU A 368 7.11 12.97 18.11
C GLU A 368 5.75 12.58 17.53
N THR A 369 5.31 13.32 16.52
CA THR A 369 4.10 12.96 15.75
C THR A 369 4.41 11.75 14.88
N THR A 370 3.88 10.60 15.27
CA THR A 370 4.12 9.32 14.63
C THR A 370 2.89 8.84 13.86
N VAL A 371 3.06 8.49 12.58
CA VAL A 371 2.01 7.88 11.75
C VAL A 371 2.39 6.44 11.41
N CYS A 372 1.55 5.50 11.82
CA CYS A 372 1.67 4.08 11.48
C CYS A 372 0.62 3.70 10.43
N TYR A 373 1.06 3.10 9.31
CA TYR A 373 0.17 2.71 8.23
C TYR A 373 -0.39 1.31 8.43
N VAL A 374 -1.72 1.21 8.40
CA VAL A 374 -2.49 -0.03 8.42
C VAL A 374 -3.15 -0.20 7.05
N THR A 375 -2.74 -1.21 6.30
CA THR A 375 -2.95 -1.29 4.85
C THR A 375 -4.08 -2.20 4.40
N GLY A 376 -4.59 -3.08 5.26
CA GLY A 376 -5.67 -3.99 4.89
C GLY A 376 -6.43 -4.54 6.09
N ASN A 377 -7.64 -5.02 5.81
CA ASN A 377 -8.59 -5.49 6.81
C ASN A 377 -8.28 -6.92 7.25
N GLY A 378 -8.42 -7.22 8.53
CA GLY A 378 -8.18 -8.54 9.12
C GLY A 378 -9.07 -9.66 8.57
N LEU A 379 -10.26 -9.32 8.08
CA LEU A 379 -11.16 -10.29 7.45
C LEU A 379 -10.58 -10.94 6.17
N LYS A 380 -9.52 -10.35 5.61
CA LYS A 380 -8.84 -10.91 4.41
C LYS A 380 -7.80 -11.98 4.74
N ALA A 381 -7.47 -12.19 6.02
CA ALA A 381 -6.43 -13.13 6.46
C ALA A 381 -6.76 -13.69 7.87
N THR A 382 -7.98 -14.16 8.07
CA THR A 382 -8.45 -14.66 9.37
C THR A 382 -7.74 -15.94 9.82
N GLU A 383 -7.29 -16.78 8.89
CA GLU A 383 -6.67 -18.07 9.16
C GLU A 383 -5.48 -17.94 10.12
N SER A 384 -4.63 -16.94 9.91
CA SER A 384 -3.44 -16.70 10.72
C SER A 384 -3.75 -16.33 12.18
N LEU A 385 -4.96 -15.84 12.46
CA LEU A 385 -5.38 -15.42 13.80
C LEU A 385 -6.16 -16.52 14.53
N MET A 386 -6.81 -17.45 13.82
CA MET A 386 -7.66 -18.47 14.43
C MET A 386 -6.90 -19.37 15.42
N GLU A 387 -5.59 -19.55 15.23
CA GLU A 387 -4.75 -20.37 16.11
C GLU A 387 -4.44 -19.68 17.45
N VAL A 388 -4.45 -18.34 17.48
CA VAL A 388 -4.09 -17.55 18.67
C VAL A 388 -5.32 -16.94 19.38
N LEU A 389 -6.49 -16.99 18.75
CA LEU A 389 -7.73 -16.51 19.37
C LEU A 389 -8.30 -17.52 20.37
N PRO A 390 -8.91 -17.04 21.46
CA PRO A 390 -9.58 -17.93 22.41
C PRO A 390 -10.75 -18.64 21.74
N LYS A 391 -10.90 -19.93 22.03
CA LYS A 391 -12.06 -20.69 21.56
C LYS A 391 -13.32 -20.23 22.29
N PRO A 392 -14.47 -20.10 21.60
CA PRO A 392 -15.73 -19.76 22.24
C PRO A 392 -16.09 -20.80 23.34
N GLN A 393 -16.52 -20.30 24.47
CA GLN A 393 -17.04 -21.16 25.52
C GLN A 393 -18.47 -21.59 25.15
N VAL A 394 -18.66 -22.88 24.87
CA VAL A 394 -20.00 -23.45 24.61
C VAL A 394 -20.70 -23.67 25.93
N MET A 395 -21.88 -23.08 26.11
CA MET A 395 -22.69 -23.19 27.30
C MET A 395 -24.10 -23.69 26.95
N GLN A 396 -24.76 -24.33 27.91
CA GLN A 396 -26.17 -24.65 27.79
C GLN A 396 -27.01 -23.36 27.84
N ALA A 397 -28.19 -23.39 27.23
CA ALA A 397 -29.13 -22.27 27.24
C ALA A 397 -29.81 -22.14 28.63
N ASP A 398 -29.02 -21.77 29.64
CA ASP A 398 -29.39 -21.65 31.04
C ASP A 398 -28.88 -20.31 31.59
N VAL A 399 -29.80 -19.42 31.94
CA VAL A 399 -29.48 -18.07 32.40
C VAL A 399 -28.60 -18.08 33.66
N ALA A 400 -28.88 -18.95 34.61
CA ALA A 400 -28.11 -18.99 35.85
C ALA A 400 -26.65 -19.42 35.60
N LYS A 401 -26.42 -20.40 34.70
CA LYS A 401 -25.07 -20.81 34.29
C LYS A 401 -24.32 -19.71 33.52
N ILE A 402 -25.02 -18.94 32.66
CA ILE A 402 -24.42 -17.85 31.90
C ILE A 402 -24.06 -16.70 32.82
N LEU A 403 -24.96 -16.31 33.75
CA LEU A 403 -24.68 -15.26 34.73
C LEU A 403 -23.46 -15.56 35.62
N ALA A 404 -23.17 -16.80 35.88
CA ALA A 404 -21.99 -17.18 36.66
C ALA A 404 -20.65 -16.92 35.99
N VAL A 405 -20.61 -16.72 34.66
CA VAL A 405 -19.38 -16.46 33.88
C VAL A 405 -19.29 -15.04 33.32
N VAL A 406 -20.41 -14.33 33.26
CA VAL A 406 -20.44 -12.91 32.85
C VAL A 406 -20.12 -12.07 34.10
N LYS A 407 -19.01 -11.31 34.02
CA LYS A 407 -18.53 -10.43 35.10
C LYS A 407 -19.12 -9.04 34.97
#